data_fd865b4e014be05267d81edc3c40a78c
#
_entry.id   fd865b4e014be05267d81edc3c40a78c
#
_cell.length_a   1.000
_cell.length_b   1.000
_cell.length_c   1.000
_cell.angle_alpha   90.00
_cell.angle_beta   90.00
_cell.angle_gamma   90.00
#
_symmetry.space_group_name_H-M   'P 1'
#
loop_
_entity.id
_entity.type
_entity.pdbx_description
1 polymer ?
#
loop_
_entity_poly.entity_id
_entity_poly.type
_entity_poly.pdbx_seq_one_letter_code
_entity_poly.pdbx_strand_id
1 'polypeptide(L)'
;MNRRDFNLGILKVSAAALLSPRLLARPLASPDSTPPSIAALYKNAIVIDSLCAPLVDMDTPPTADVLAAVRQSGITAINFTISDPTFEGTVGNIASVEALVEQNPDAFLIVRRHSDIARAKRENKLGILPSFQYTAFLEENPERIEMFRRFGVRIMQLTYNNRSIFGDGCLEPGNAGLSKAGIAAIKKMNDLGVAVDLSHSGYRTTSEGIAQSAKPVLISHSGCAAIYAHPRNKPDEILKSLADHGGYFGVYLMPYVVASPTVPTREHVLDHVMHAINVCGVDHVGIGSDGSIQKTVLNAEQKAAFGQDIARRKKLGIGAPGEDRCPYVPDLNGPDHMEVIAAELAKRGQPAAVIEKVLGANFQRVIGEIWGTG
;
A
#
# COMPACT_ATOMS: atom_id res chain seq x y z
N MET A 1 -29.86 55.48 -31.52
CA MET A 1 -30.10 56.88 -31.20
C MET A 1 -29.80 57.05 -29.75
N ASN A 2 -28.67 57.61 -29.49
CA ASN A 2 -28.28 58.88 -28.84
C ASN A 2 -28.40 58.81 -27.32
N ARG A 3 -27.27 58.81 -26.65
CA ARG A 3 -26.37 59.92 -26.25
C ARG A 3 -26.84 60.69 -25.01
N ARG A 4 -25.93 60.59 -23.96
CA ARG A 4 -25.49 61.68 -23.06
C ARG A 4 -26.52 62.29 -22.09
N ASP A 5 -26.11 62.28 -20.80
CA ASP A 5 -25.47 63.43 -20.09
C ASP A 5 -25.27 63.04 -18.63
N PHE A 6 -24.10 63.04 -18.17
CA PHE A 6 -23.29 63.92 -17.33
C PHE A 6 -24.11 64.84 -16.37
N ASN A 7 -24.02 64.62 -15.04
CA ASN A 7 -23.71 65.70 -14.15
C ASN A 7 -23.21 65.30 -12.76
N LEU A 8 -22.26 66.09 -12.28
CA LEU A 8 -21.55 66.07 -11.00
C LEU A 8 -22.47 66.38 -9.79
N GLY A 9 -22.12 65.84 -8.63
CA GLY A 9 -22.70 66.24 -7.33
C GLY A 9 -21.93 65.75 -6.13
N ILE A 10 -20.84 66.39 -5.78
CA ILE A 10 -20.30 66.84 -4.48
C ILE A 10 -20.29 65.85 -3.28
N LEU A 11 -19.07 65.63 -2.82
CA LEU A 11 -18.58 65.08 -1.52
C LEU A 11 -19.50 65.28 -0.32
N LYS A 12 -19.65 64.16 0.43
CA LYS A 12 -19.63 64.18 1.92
C LYS A 12 -18.69 63.12 2.43
N VAL A 13 -17.61 63.57 3.04
CA VAL A 13 -16.64 62.76 3.78
C VAL A 13 -17.30 62.35 5.09
N SER A 14 -17.51 61.07 5.28
CA SER A 14 -17.78 60.50 6.60
C SER A 14 -16.65 59.51 6.92
N ALA A 15 -15.87 59.86 7.94
CA ALA A 15 -14.82 59.04 8.48
C ALA A 15 -15.42 57.78 9.10
N ALA A 16 -15.27 56.63 8.43
CA ALA A 16 -15.50 55.30 8.99
C ALA A 16 -14.15 54.71 9.35
N ALA A 17 -13.97 54.44 10.66
CA ALA A 17 -12.79 53.84 11.23
C ALA A 17 -12.51 52.48 10.56
N LEU A 18 -11.35 52.35 9.92
CA LEU A 18 -10.79 51.08 9.40
C LEU A 18 -10.40 50.19 10.59
N LEU A 19 -11.27 49.27 10.99
CA LEU A 19 -10.91 48.10 11.76
C LEU A 19 -10.19 47.14 10.83
N SER A 20 -8.87 47.20 10.84
CA SER A 20 -8.02 46.18 10.19
C SER A 20 -8.28 44.82 10.86
N PRO A 21 -8.58 43.75 10.11
CA PRO A 21 -8.57 42.42 10.69
C PRO A 21 -7.10 42.11 11.05
N ARG A 22 -6.82 41.95 12.35
CA ARG A 22 -5.59 41.36 12.82
C ARG A 22 -5.50 39.97 12.20
N LEU A 23 -4.68 39.80 11.14
CA LEU A 23 -4.14 38.51 10.79
C LEU A 23 -3.43 37.99 12.05
N LEU A 24 -4.01 36.98 12.69
CA LEU A 24 -3.31 36.14 13.66
C LEU A 24 -2.17 35.46 12.89
N ALA A 25 -0.99 36.07 12.94
CA ALA A 25 0.24 35.44 12.47
C ALA A 25 0.37 34.12 13.25
N ARG A 26 0.25 33.01 12.54
CA ARG A 26 0.65 31.71 13.04
C ARG A 26 2.11 31.87 13.49
N PRO A 27 2.48 31.48 14.72
CA PRO A 27 3.87 31.55 15.13
C PRO A 27 4.69 30.74 14.12
N LEU A 28 5.62 31.38 13.45
CA LEU A 28 6.67 30.74 12.69
C LEU A 28 7.39 29.82 13.69
N ALA A 29 7.45 28.52 13.39
CA ALA A 29 8.21 27.59 14.17
C ALA A 29 9.61 28.15 14.37
N SER A 30 10.08 28.17 15.62
CA SER A 30 11.40 28.65 15.97
C SER A 30 12.47 27.91 15.15
N PRO A 31 13.48 28.61 14.58
CA PRO A 31 14.49 27.96 13.73
C PRO A 31 15.46 27.03 14.48
N ASP A 32 15.30 26.80 15.78
CA ASP A 32 16.27 26.11 16.65
C ASP A 32 15.89 24.68 17.07
N SER A 33 14.98 23.99 16.36
CA SER A 33 14.80 22.56 16.63
C SER A 33 15.74 21.76 15.72
N THR A 34 16.80 21.20 16.30
CA THR A 34 17.60 20.14 15.66
C THR A 34 16.62 19.09 15.09
N PRO A 35 16.77 18.69 13.81
CA PRO A 35 15.88 17.66 13.25
C PRO A 35 15.91 16.41 14.13
N PRO A 36 14.77 15.76 14.40
CA PRO A 36 14.75 14.55 15.20
C PRO A 36 15.67 13.50 14.58
N SER A 37 16.36 12.73 15.40
CA SER A 37 17.12 11.59 14.89
C SER A 37 16.17 10.64 14.13
N ILE A 38 16.68 9.92 13.14
CA ILE A 38 15.85 8.97 12.36
C ILE A 38 15.17 7.94 13.27
N ALA A 39 15.88 7.46 14.29
CA ALA A 39 15.29 6.55 15.27
C ALA A 39 14.11 7.20 16.04
N ALA A 40 14.23 8.48 16.42
CA ALA A 40 13.13 9.20 17.08
C ALA A 40 11.95 9.45 16.12
N LEU A 41 12.23 9.80 14.87
CA LEU A 41 11.20 9.94 13.83
C LEU A 41 10.47 8.61 13.63
N TYR A 42 11.21 7.52 13.40
CA TYR A 42 10.65 6.19 13.15
C TYR A 42 9.80 5.70 14.33
N LYS A 43 10.29 5.87 15.55
CA LYS A 43 9.56 5.52 16.77
C LYS A 43 8.20 6.24 16.88
N ASN A 44 8.11 7.49 16.44
CA ASN A 44 6.91 8.30 16.56
C ASN A 44 5.97 8.17 15.35
N ALA A 45 6.50 7.87 14.17
CA ALA A 45 5.73 7.74 12.94
C ALA A 45 4.71 6.57 13.02
N ILE A 46 3.62 6.71 12.28
CA ILE A 46 2.79 5.56 11.88
C ILE A 46 3.53 4.86 10.75
N VAL A 47 3.97 3.63 10.99
CA VAL A 47 4.69 2.81 10.02
C VAL A 47 3.76 1.72 9.51
N ILE A 48 3.48 1.71 8.21
CA ILE A 48 2.59 0.72 7.59
C ILE A 48 3.30 0.08 6.40
N ASP A 49 3.40 -1.23 6.43
CA ASP A 49 3.76 -2.01 5.26
C ASP A 49 2.50 -2.36 4.49
N SER A 50 2.35 -1.80 3.29
CA SER A 50 1.11 -1.89 2.51
C SER A 50 0.89 -3.23 1.81
N LEU A 51 1.83 -4.15 1.92
CA LEU A 51 1.66 -5.60 1.77
C LEU A 51 2.82 -6.34 2.42
N CYS A 52 2.53 -7.10 3.46
CA CYS A 52 3.54 -7.85 4.20
C CYS A 52 2.92 -9.10 4.83
N ALA A 53 3.69 -10.16 4.93
CA ALA A 53 3.35 -11.37 5.68
C ALA A 53 4.10 -11.37 7.03
N PRO A 54 3.41 -11.38 8.17
CA PRO A 54 4.06 -11.42 9.48
C PRO A 54 4.61 -12.81 9.80
N LEU A 55 3.97 -13.82 9.24
CA LEU A 55 4.19 -15.23 9.52
C LEU A 55 4.33 -16.01 8.21
N VAL A 56 5.11 -17.07 8.26
CA VAL A 56 5.27 -17.99 7.13
C VAL A 56 4.10 -19.00 7.08
N ASP A 57 3.53 -19.32 8.24
CA ASP A 57 2.45 -20.29 8.41
C ASP A 57 1.44 -19.73 9.41
N MET A 58 0.18 -19.61 9.02
CA MET A 58 -0.90 -19.10 9.86
C MET A 58 -1.48 -20.15 10.80
N ASP A 59 -1.29 -21.43 10.50
CA ASP A 59 -1.85 -22.54 11.29
C ASP A 59 -0.91 -22.94 12.44
N THR A 60 0.33 -22.43 12.44
CA THR A 60 1.31 -22.69 13.50
C THR A 60 1.43 -21.48 14.43
N PRO A 61 1.33 -21.66 15.77
CA PRO A 61 1.54 -20.58 16.72
C PRO A 61 2.89 -19.88 16.50
N PRO A 62 2.95 -18.54 16.58
CA PRO A 62 4.19 -17.81 16.39
C PRO A 62 5.20 -18.17 17.49
N THR A 63 6.43 -18.42 17.09
CA THR A 63 7.53 -18.65 18.04
C THR A 63 7.90 -17.37 18.78
N ALA A 64 8.65 -17.48 19.87
CA ALA A 64 9.18 -16.34 20.61
C ALA A 64 10.03 -15.41 19.71
N ASP A 65 10.79 -15.97 18.76
CA ASP A 65 11.61 -15.22 17.81
C ASP A 65 10.75 -14.42 16.82
N VAL A 66 9.64 -14.99 16.37
CA VAL A 66 8.66 -14.29 15.54
C VAL A 66 8.08 -13.09 16.28
N LEU A 67 7.62 -13.30 17.51
CA LEU A 67 7.06 -12.24 18.34
C LEU A 67 8.11 -11.17 18.68
N ALA A 68 9.38 -11.56 18.85
CA ALA A 68 10.48 -10.64 19.04
C ALA A 68 10.72 -9.80 17.78
N ALA A 69 10.76 -10.42 16.60
CA ALA A 69 10.92 -9.71 15.32
C ALA A 69 9.78 -8.71 15.07
N VAL A 70 8.54 -9.10 15.35
CA VAL A 70 7.36 -8.21 15.26
C VAL A 70 7.53 -6.98 16.16
N ARG A 71 7.93 -7.17 17.41
CA ARG A 71 8.19 -6.05 18.34
C ARG A 71 9.37 -5.19 17.89
N GLN A 72 10.45 -5.80 17.42
CA GLN A 72 11.65 -5.13 16.95
C GLN A 72 11.38 -4.29 15.70
N SER A 73 10.46 -4.72 14.83
CA SER A 73 10.19 -4.03 13.57
C SER A 73 9.69 -2.59 13.78
N GLY A 74 9.01 -2.30 14.88
CA GLY A 74 8.36 -1.01 15.10
C GLY A 74 7.24 -0.68 14.11
N ILE A 75 6.87 -1.62 13.23
CA ILE A 75 5.77 -1.48 12.27
C ILE A 75 4.46 -1.39 13.05
N THR A 76 3.66 -0.39 12.73
CA THR A 76 2.36 -0.14 13.37
C THR A 76 1.28 -1.05 12.82
N ALA A 77 1.25 -1.24 11.50
CA ALA A 77 0.25 -2.08 10.84
C ALA A 77 0.78 -2.66 9.53
N ILE A 78 0.17 -3.76 9.12
CA ILE A 78 0.46 -4.43 7.84
C ILE A 78 -0.83 -4.72 7.10
N ASN A 79 -0.81 -4.58 5.78
CA ASN A 79 -1.78 -5.17 4.90
C ASN A 79 -1.37 -6.63 4.66
N PHE A 80 -2.18 -7.57 5.16
CA PHE A 80 -1.86 -8.99 5.17
C PHE A 80 -2.83 -9.79 4.31
N THR A 81 -2.29 -10.45 3.28
CA THR A 81 -3.10 -11.30 2.40
C THR A 81 -3.45 -12.63 3.05
N ILE A 82 -4.75 -12.95 3.04
CA ILE A 82 -5.31 -14.18 3.61
C ILE A 82 -6.16 -14.95 2.60
N SER A 83 -6.07 -14.59 1.32
CA SER A 83 -6.79 -15.29 0.25
C SER A 83 -6.23 -16.69 0.01
N ASP A 84 -7.13 -17.64 -0.25
CA ASP A 84 -6.85 -19.00 -0.69
C ASP A 84 -7.55 -19.25 -2.05
N PRO A 85 -7.09 -20.17 -2.89
CA PRO A 85 -7.76 -20.50 -4.14
C PRO A 85 -9.23 -20.92 -4.00
N THR A 86 -9.59 -21.46 -2.82
CA THR A 86 -10.95 -21.90 -2.52
C THR A 86 -11.67 -20.95 -1.57
N PHE A 87 -13.00 -20.97 -1.61
CA PHE A 87 -13.82 -20.23 -0.67
C PHE A 87 -13.62 -20.72 0.77
N GLU A 88 -13.66 -22.04 0.97
CA GLU A 88 -13.50 -22.68 2.27
C GLU A 88 -12.12 -22.38 2.87
N GLY A 89 -11.04 -22.47 2.07
CA GLY A 89 -9.69 -22.13 2.50
C GLY A 89 -9.58 -20.67 2.91
N THR A 90 -10.18 -19.74 2.15
CA THR A 90 -10.20 -18.31 2.50
C THR A 90 -10.94 -18.06 3.81
N VAL A 91 -12.07 -18.72 4.06
CA VAL A 91 -12.80 -18.63 5.34
C VAL A 91 -11.95 -19.23 6.48
N GLY A 92 -11.28 -20.36 6.22
CA GLY A 92 -10.33 -20.96 7.16
C GLY A 92 -9.21 -20.01 7.56
N ASN A 93 -8.58 -19.33 6.58
CA ASN A 93 -7.53 -18.35 6.83
C ASN A 93 -8.01 -17.15 7.66
N ILE A 94 -9.26 -16.70 7.47
CA ILE A 94 -9.86 -15.69 8.35
C ILE A 94 -9.92 -16.18 9.78
N ALA A 95 -10.39 -17.41 10.00
CA ALA A 95 -10.46 -18.00 11.32
C ALA A 95 -9.07 -18.17 11.97
N SER A 96 -8.05 -18.56 11.19
CA SER A 96 -6.67 -18.68 11.67
C SER A 96 -6.10 -17.33 12.12
N VAL A 97 -6.37 -16.23 11.38
CA VAL A 97 -5.94 -14.87 11.79
C VAL A 97 -6.68 -14.40 13.05
N GLU A 98 -7.97 -14.68 13.19
CA GLU A 98 -8.70 -14.38 14.43
C GLU A 98 -8.10 -15.14 15.61
N ALA A 99 -7.86 -16.44 15.46
CA ALA A 99 -7.24 -17.26 16.49
C ALA A 99 -5.81 -16.80 16.86
N LEU A 100 -5.00 -16.41 15.86
CA LEU A 100 -3.67 -15.82 16.06
C LEU A 100 -3.73 -14.61 17.00
N VAL A 101 -4.66 -13.68 16.74
CA VAL A 101 -4.81 -12.46 17.53
C VAL A 101 -5.36 -12.77 18.92
N GLU A 102 -6.34 -13.66 19.04
CA GLU A 102 -6.90 -14.09 20.33
C GLU A 102 -5.85 -14.76 21.24
N GLN A 103 -4.97 -15.58 20.66
CA GLN A 103 -3.90 -16.26 21.39
C GLN A 103 -2.72 -15.35 21.72
N ASN A 104 -2.54 -14.23 21.01
CA ASN A 104 -1.42 -13.29 21.19
C ASN A 104 -1.90 -11.83 21.30
N PRO A 105 -2.81 -11.52 22.25
CA PRO A 105 -3.46 -10.20 22.32
C PRO A 105 -2.49 -9.08 22.69
N ASP A 106 -1.33 -9.38 23.26
CA ASP A 106 -0.29 -8.40 23.57
C ASP A 106 0.60 -8.04 22.37
N ALA A 107 0.58 -8.86 21.31
CA ALA A 107 1.39 -8.66 20.11
C ALA A 107 0.60 -8.12 18.92
N PHE A 108 -0.66 -8.54 18.77
CA PHE A 108 -1.46 -8.27 17.59
C PHE A 108 -2.82 -7.65 17.92
N LEU A 109 -3.37 -6.93 16.94
CA LEU A 109 -4.78 -6.57 16.88
C LEU A 109 -5.27 -6.59 15.44
N ILE A 110 -6.56 -6.92 15.21
CA ILE A 110 -7.16 -6.81 13.88
C ILE A 110 -7.63 -5.37 13.66
N VAL A 111 -7.19 -4.78 12.55
CA VAL A 111 -7.61 -3.45 12.11
C VAL A 111 -8.91 -3.59 11.31
N ARG A 112 -10.03 -3.26 11.94
CA ARG A 112 -11.38 -3.27 11.32
C ARG A 112 -11.86 -1.87 10.96
N ARG A 113 -11.30 -0.84 11.62
CA ARG A 113 -11.62 0.58 11.43
C ARG A 113 -10.34 1.37 11.29
N HIS A 114 -10.43 2.51 10.61
CA HIS A 114 -9.29 3.41 10.47
C HIS A 114 -8.65 3.80 11.83
N SER A 115 -9.47 4.02 12.85
CA SER A 115 -9.01 4.35 14.22
C SER A 115 -8.19 3.26 14.91
N ASP A 116 -8.31 1.99 14.46
CA ASP A 116 -7.55 0.88 15.04
C ASP A 116 -6.05 0.98 14.73
N ILE A 117 -5.65 1.67 13.66
CA ILE A 117 -4.23 1.91 13.35
C ILE A 117 -3.59 2.78 14.45
N ALA A 118 -4.23 3.88 14.82
CA ALA A 118 -3.74 4.71 15.93
C ALA A 118 -3.80 3.96 17.27
N ARG A 119 -4.75 3.06 17.45
CA ARG A 119 -4.83 2.17 18.61
C ARG A 119 -3.65 1.20 18.62
N ALA A 120 -3.33 0.54 17.50
CA ALA A 120 -2.16 -0.34 17.39
C ALA A 120 -0.87 0.37 17.82
N LYS A 121 -0.67 1.60 17.33
CA LYS A 121 0.49 2.42 17.71
C LYS A 121 0.53 2.71 19.22
N ARG A 122 -0.58 3.15 19.81
CA ARG A 122 -0.64 3.48 21.25
C ARG A 122 -0.43 2.26 22.14
N GLU A 123 -0.95 1.09 21.75
CA GLU A 123 -0.85 -0.16 22.48
C GLU A 123 0.46 -0.92 22.18
N ASN A 124 1.30 -0.40 21.29
CA ASN A 124 2.54 -1.05 20.82
C ASN A 124 2.30 -2.47 20.30
N LYS A 125 1.23 -2.64 19.50
CA LYS A 125 0.84 -3.90 18.84
C LYS A 125 0.97 -3.77 17.34
N LEU A 126 1.17 -4.90 16.67
CA LEU A 126 1.06 -4.95 15.21
C LEU A 126 -0.42 -5.04 14.80
N GLY A 127 -0.90 -4.03 14.10
CA GLY A 127 -2.22 -4.03 13.47
C GLY A 127 -2.23 -4.90 12.22
N ILE A 128 -3.11 -5.87 12.13
CA ILE A 128 -3.30 -6.72 10.96
C ILE A 128 -4.54 -6.25 10.21
N LEU A 129 -4.34 -5.83 8.94
CA LEU A 129 -5.40 -5.52 7.99
C LEU A 129 -5.62 -6.75 7.09
N PRO A 130 -6.65 -7.56 7.32
CA PRO A 130 -6.93 -8.71 6.46
C PRO A 130 -7.27 -8.23 5.04
N SER A 131 -6.65 -8.87 4.04
CA SER A 131 -6.80 -8.50 2.63
C SER A 131 -6.75 -9.70 1.70
N PHE A 132 -7.06 -9.46 0.44
CA PHE A 132 -7.00 -10.46 -0.60
C PHE A 132 -6.10 -10.02 -1.76
N GLN A 133 -5.08 -10.80 -2.11
CA GLN A 133 -4.25 -10.60 -3.30
C GLN A 133 -4.88 -11.14 -4.58
N TYR A 134 -5.96 -11.90 -4.48
CA TYR A 134 -6.79 -12.33 -5.59
C TYR A 134 -8.18 -12.68 -5.08
N THR A 135 -9.14 -12.79 -5.98
CA THR A 135 -10.55 -12.89 -5.64
C THR A 135 -11.26 -14.00 -6.45
N ALA A 136 -10.50 -15.00 -6.95
CA ALA A 136 -11.07 -16.10 -7.73
C ALA A 136 -12.16 -16.87 -6.96
N PHE A 137 -12.02 -17.02 -5.65
CA PHE A 137 -12.98 -17.66 -4.76
C PHE A 137 -14.30 -16.87 -4.58
N LEU A 138 -14.37 -15.61 -5.01
CA LEU A 138 -15.64 -14.87 -5.08
C LEU A 138 -16.54 -15.44 -6.18
N GLU A 139 -15.94 -16.14 -7.15
CA GLU A 139 -16.63 -16.62 -8.35
C GLU A 139 -17.37 -15.45 -9.03
N GLU A 140 -18.50 -15.69 -9.67
CA GLU A 140 -19.31 -14.62 -10.28
C GLU A 140 -20.31 -13.97 -9.29
N ASN A 141 -20.06 -14.11 -7.97
CA ASN A 141 -20.99 -13.64 -6.95
C ASN A 141 -20.44 -12.40 -6.21
N PRO A 142 -20.77 -11.17 -6.65
CA PRO A 142 -20.32 -9.95 -6.02
C PRO A 142 -20.88 -9.75 -4.60
N GLU A 143 -21.94 -10.45 -4.19
CA GLU A 143 -22.47 -10.37 -2.82
C GLU A 143 -21.51 -10.97 -1.80
N ARG A 144 -20.59 -11.85 -2.22
CA ARG A 144 -19.50 -12.36 -1.37
C ARG A 144 -18.55 -11.24 -0.91
N ILE A 145 -18.40 -10.16 -1.67
CA ILE A 145 -17.62 -8.96 -1.26
C ILE A 145 -18.19 -8.39 0.06
N GLU A 146 -19.52 -8.26 0.15
CA GLU A 146 -20.17 -7.76 1.36
C GLU A 146 -19.97 -8.72 2.55
N MET A 147 -20.08 -10.00 2.31
CA MET A 147 -19.86 -11.02 3.35
C MET A 147 -18.42 -10.92 3.90
N PHE A 148 -17.40 -10.90 3.05
CA PHE A 148 -16.00 -10.78 3.47
C PHE A 148 -15.70 -9.43 4.13
N ARG A 149 -16.36 -8.36 3.65
CA ARG A 149 -16.29 -7.05 4.33
C ARG A 149 -16.82 -7.14 5.77
N ARG A 150 -17.88 -7.90 6.02
CA ARG A 150 -18.42 -8.14 7.38
C ARG A 150 -17.46 -8.96 8.23
N PHE A 151 -16.68 -9.87 7.64
CA PHE A 151 -15.58 -10.58 8.30
C PHE A 151 -14.33 -9.70 8.55
N GLY A 152 -14.34 -8.43 8.13
CA GLY A 152 -13.28 -7.49 8.41
C GLY A 152 -12.29 -7.26 7.25
N VAL A 153 -12.45 -7.95 6.12
CA VAL A 153 -11.61 -7.73 4.93
C VAL A 153 -11.98 -6.40 4.28
N ARG A 154 -11.00 -5.52 4.11
CA ARG A 154 -11.20 -4.16 3.63
C ARG A 154 -10.35 -3.78 2.42
N ILE A 155 -9.51 -4.68 1.92
CA ILE A 155 -8.65 -4.47 0.75
C ILE A 155 -8.74 -5.73 -0.10
N MET A 156 -9.06 -5.60 -1.39
CA MET A 156 -9.17 -6.74 -2.30
C MET A 156 -8.58 -6.40 -3.66
N GLN A 157 -7.71 -7.28 -4.18
CA GLN A 157 -7.23 -7.23 -5.56
C GLN A 157 -8.22 -7.94 -6.50
N LEU A 158 -8.39 -7.39 -7.70
CA LEU A 158 -9.26 -7.98 -8.72
C LEU A 158 -8.63 -9.18 -9.42
N THR A 159 -7.31 -9.13 -9.61
CA THR A 159 -6.55 -10.13 -10.37
C THR A 159 -5.28 -10.49 -9.62
N TYR A 160 -4.78 -11.69 -9.85
CA TYR A 160 -3.37 -12.01 -9.66
C TYR A 160 -2.62 -11.85 -11.00
N ASN A 161 -1.60 -12.64 -11.26
CA ASN A 161 -0.75 -12.49 -12.46
C ASN A 161 -1.48 -12.78 -13.78
N ASN A 162 -2.42 -13.73 -13.79
CA ASN A 162 -3.16 -14.15 -14.98
C ASN A 162 -4.57 -13.54 -15.03
N ARG A 163 -5.31 -13.88 -16.08
CA ARG A 163 -6.72 -13.49 -16.22
C ARG A 163 -7.55 -14.07 -15.09
N SER A 164 -8.43 -13.24 -14.54
CA SER A 164 -9.52 -13.62 -13.66
C SER A 164 -10.86 -13.27 -14.31
N ILE A 165 -11.96 -13.63 -13.65
CA ILE A 165 -13.31 -13.21 -14.08
C ILE A 165 -13.50 -11.69 -14.05
N PHE A 166 -12.66 -10.95 -13.28
CA PHE A 166 -12.78 -9.51 -13.10
C PHE A 166 -11.91 -8.70 -14.09
N GLY A 167 -10.88 -9.32 -14.67
CA GLY A 167 -9.98 -8.64 -15.62
C GLY A 167 -8.69 -9.40 -15.86
N ASP A 168 -7.79 -8.79 -16.60
CA ASP A 168 -6.50 -9.36 -16.93
C ASP A 168 -5.42 -8.95 -15.91
N GLY A 169 -4.67 -9.96 -15.44
CA GLY A 169 -3.46 -9.75 -14.66
C GLY A 169 -2.28 -9.32 -15.51
N CYS A 170 -1.17 -8.97 -14.85
CA CYS A 170 0.00 -8.40 -15.50
C CYS A 170 0.77 -9.35 -16.44
N LEU A 171 0.54 -10.66 -16.35
CA LEU A 171 1.14 -11.66 -17.25
C LEU A 171 0.18 -12.11 -18.36
N GLU A 172 -1.04 -11.60 -18.39
CA GLU A 172 -2.01 -11.96 -19.44
C GLU A 172 -1.66 -11.24 -20.76
N PRO A 173 -1.29 -11.99 -21.81
CA PRO A 173 -0.84 -11.37 -23.06
C PRO A 173 -1.90 -10.54 -23.76
N GLY A 174 -3.18 -10.91 -23.58
CA GLY A 174 -4.30 -10.25 -24.23
C GLY A 174 -4.55 -8.83 -23.74
N ASN A 175 -4.16 -8.53 -22.49
CA ASN A 175 -4.35 -7.21 -21.86
C ASN A 175 -5.72 -6.59 -22.19
N ALA A 176 -6.81 -7.40 -22.07
CA ALA A 176 -8.16 -7.02 -22.50
C ALA A 176 -8.83 -6.01 -21.56
N GLY A 177 -8.29 -5.81 -20.35
CA GLY A 177 -8.80 -4.86 -19.38
C GLY A 177 -9.83 -5.49 -18.43
N LEU A 178 -10.71 -4.66 -17.88
CA LEU A 178 -11.78 -5.08 -16.99
C LEU A 178 -12.89 -5.85 -17.72
N SER A 179 -13.41 -6.87 -17.06
CA SER A 179 -14.69 -7.47 -17.47
C SER A 179 -15.88 -6.67 -16.92
N LYS A 180 -17.09 -7.00 -17.39
CA LYS A 180 -18.34 -6.45 -16.78
C LYS A 180 -18.42 -6.79 -15.29
N ALA A 181 -18.01 -8.00 -14.90
CA ALA A 181 -17.96 -8.42 -13.50
C ALA A 181 -16.93 -7.60 -12.71
N GLY A 182 -15.79 -7.26 -13.30
CA GLY A 182 -14.78 -6.38 -12.68
C GLY A 182 -15.30 -4.98 -12.39
N ILE A 183 -16.01 -4.38 -13.34
CA ILE A 183 -16.66 -3.07 -13.15
C ILE A 183 -17.70 -3.14 -12.02
N ALA A 184 -18.53 -4.18 -11.99
CA ALA A 184 -19.53 -4.39 -10.93
C ALA A 184 -18.87 -4.61 -9.56
N ALA A 185 -17.75 -5.35 -9.51
CA ALA A 185 -16.98 -5.57 -8.28
C ALA A 185 -16.39 -4.25 -7.75
N ILE A 186 -15.77 -3.42 -8.60
CA ILE A 186 -15.26 -2.10 -8.22
C ILE A 186 -16.38 -1.24 -7.62
N LYS A 187 -17.53 -1.18 -8.30
CA LYS A 187 -18.68 -0.43 -7.78
C LYS A 187 -19.11 -0.94 -6.40
N LYS A 188 -19.27 -2.26 -6.25
CA LYS A 188 -19.66 -2.87 -4.96
C LYS A 188 -18.63 -2.58 -3.87
N MET A 189 -17.31 -2.66 -4.18
CA MET A 189 -16.24 -2.31 -3.24
C MET A 189 -16.32 -0.84 -2.81
N ASN A 190 -16.56 0.08 -3.76
CA ASN A 190 -16.70 1.51 -3.45
C ASN A 190 -17.90 1.77 -2.54
N ASP A 191 -19.07 1.16 -2.83
CA ASP A 191 -20.29 1.30 -2.04
C ASP A 191 -20.11 0.78 -0.60
N LEU A 192 -19.28 -0.26 -0.41
CA LEU A 192 -19.01 -0.90 0.88
C LEU A 192 -17.83 -0.32 1.64
N GLY A 193 -17.06 0.62 1.06
CA GLY A 193 -15.81 1.09 1.64
C GLY A 193 -14.74 0.01 1.72
N VAL A 194 -14.61 -0.80 0.66
CA VAL A 194 -13.54 -1.77 0.44
C VAL A 194 -12.57 -1.18 -0.57
N ALA A 195 -11.29 -1.17 -0.25
CA ALA A 195 -10.25 -0.64 -1.14
C ALA A 195 -10.01 -1.60 -2.32
N VAL A 196 -10.03 -1.04 -3.52
CA VAL A 196 -9.63 -1.75 -4.74
C VAL A 196 -8.11 -1.70 -4.84
N ASP A 197 -7.45 -2.85 -4.92
CA ASP A 197 -6.00 -2.96 -5.15
C ASP A 197 -5.73 -3.50 -6.55
N LEU A 198 -4.86 -2.82 -7.30
CA LEU A 198 -4.54 -3.10 -8.69
C LEU A 198 -3.08 -3.54 -8.90
N SER A 199 -2.40 -3.99 -7.83
CA SER A 199 -0.98 -4.32 -7.85
C SER A 199 -0.59 -5.34 -8.90
N HIS A 200 -1.33 -6.44 -9.01
CA HIS A 200 -1.10 -7.50 -9.99
C HIS A 200 -1.85 -7.30 -11.32
N SER A 201 -2.70 -6.28 -11.44
CA SER A 201 -3.47 -6.04 -12.65
C SER A 201 -2.59 -5.63 -13.83
N GLY A 202 -2.94 -6.10 -15.02
CA GLY A 202 -2.32 -5.68 -16.28
C GLY A 202 -2.53 -4.19 -16.55
N TYR A 203 -1.81 -3.65 -17.52
CA TYR A 203 -1.84 -2.22 -17.83
C TYR A 203 -3.29 -1.70 -18.02
N ARG A 204 -4.04 -2.34 -18.91
CA ARG A 204 -5.39 -1.89 -19.24
C ARG A 204 -6.38 -2.08 -18.09
N THR A 205 -6.29 -3.21 -17.38
CA THR A 205 -7.10 -3.44 -16.17
C THR A 205 -6.81 -2.37 -15.10
N THR A 206 -5.53 -1.99 -14.92
CA THR A 206 -5.14 -0.95 -13.98
C THR A 206 -5.69 0.41 -14.38
N SER A 207 -5.51 0.82 -15.66
CA SER A 207 -6.00 2.09 -16.18
C SER A 207 -7.51 2.20 -16.08
N GLU A 208 -8.24 1.17 -16.52
CA GLU A 208 -9.70 1.11 -16.44
C GLU A 208 -10.17 1.05 -14.99
N GLY A 209 -9.46 0.32 -14.10
CA GLY A 209 -9.79 0.23 -12.68
C GLY A 209 -9.69 1.57 -11.95
N ILE A 210 -8.66 2.36 -12.25
CA ILE A 210 -8.53 3.74 -11.74
C ILE A 210 -9.71 4.58 -12.25
N ALA A 211 -10.01 4.54 -13.54
CA ALA A 211 -11.06 5.35 -14.16
C ALA A 211 -12.49 4.97 -13.71
N GLN A 212 -12.73 3.70 -13.38
CA GLN A 212 -14.05 3.21 -12.94
C GLN A 212 -14.29 3.37 -11.44
N SER A 213 -13.25 3.56 -10.64
CA SER A 213 -13.39 3.71 -9.20
C SER A 213 -13.85 5.11 -8.82
N ALA A 214 -14.93 5.20 -8.05
CA ALA A 214 -15.40 6.46 -7.47
C ALA A 214 -14.60 6.88 -6.22
N LYS A 215 -13.69 6.03 -5.75
CA LYS A 215 -12.81 6.27 -4.59
C LYS A 215 -11.35 6.07 -5.01
N PRO A 216 -10.39 6.61 -4.26
CA PRO A 216 -8.99 6.30 -4.47
C PRO A 216 -8.76 4.79 -4.55
N VAL A 217 -7.78 4.35 -5.35
CA VAL A 217 -7.39 2.95 -5.47
C VAL A 217 -5.98 2.74 -4.96
N LEU A 218 -5.62 1.50 -4.65
CA LEU A 218 -4.29 1.11 -4.23
C LEU A 218 -3.55 0.40 -5.36
N ILE A 219 -2.27 0.61 -5.42
CA ILE A 219 -1.28 -0.30 -5.96
C ILE A 219 -0.36 -0.59 -4.76
N SER A 220 -0.78 -1.56 -3.92
CA SER A 220 -0.17 -1.77 -2.61
C SER A 220 1.30 -2.20 -2.68
N HIS A 221 1.69 -2.92 -3.76
CA HIS A 221 3.05 -3.42 -3.97
C HIS A 221 3.39 -3.57 -5.46
N SER A 222 4.33 -2.77 -5.95
CA SER A 222 4.76 -2.77 -7.35
C SER A 222 6.11 -2.06 -7.48
N GLY A 223 6.62 -1.91 -8.70
CA GLY A 223 7.78 -1.09 -9.04
C GLY A 223 7.48 -0.12 -10.18
N CYS A 224 8.46 0.67 -10.57
CA CYS A 224 8.37 1.64 -11.66
C CYS A 224 8.95 1.04 -12.95
N ALA A 225 8.15 0.96 -14.02
CA ALA A 225 8.58 0.38 -15.30
C ALA A 225 9.65 1.23 -16.00
N ALA A 226 9.71 2.53 -15.71
CA ALA A 226 10.74 3.43 -16.20
C ALA A 226 12.16 3.08 -15.65
N ILE A 227 12.23 2.49 -14.44
CA ILE A 227 13.49 2.01 -13.86
C ILE A 227 13.83 0.62 -14.40
N TYR A 228 12.88 -0.28 -14.38
CA TYR A 228 13.03 -1.62 -14.94
C TYR A 228 11.72 -2.09 -15.58
N ALA A 229 11.75 -2.30 -16.89
CA ALA A 229 10.60 -2.78 -17.67
C ALA A 229 10.31 -4.25 -17.33
N HIS A 230 9.43 -4.44 -16.34
CA HIS A 230 8.98 -5.74 -15.88
C HIS A 230 7.45 -5.77 -15.85
N PRO A 231 6.76 -6.89 -16.16
CA PRO A 231 5.29 -6.95 -16.18
C PRO A 231 4.62 -6.55 -14.87
N ARG A 232 5.29 -6.77 -13.73
CA ARG A 232 4.79 -6.37 -12.40
C ARG A 232 4.94 -4.86 -12.14
N ASN A 233 5.78 -4.16 -12.90
CA ASN A 233 6.06 -2.74 -12.71
C ASN A 233 5.06 -1.87 -13.49
N LYS A 234 4.71 -0.72 -12.95
CA LYS A 234 3.74 0.20 -13.53
C LYS A 234 4.44 1.32 -14.29
N PRO A 235 3.98 1.68 -15.50
CA PRO A 235 4.51 2.80 -16.25
C PRO A 235 4.05 4.14 -15.69
N ASP A 236 4.77 5.22 -16.00
CA ASP A 236 4.56 6.55 -15.43
C ASP A 236 3.17 7.13 -15.68
N GLU A 237 2.55 6.83 -16.80
CA GLU A 237 1.18 7.26 -17.07
C GLU A 237 0.16 6.63 -16.12
N ILE A 238 0.37 5.40 -15.69
CA ILE A 238 -0.44 4.74 -14.64
C ILE A 238 -0.18 5.40 -13.29
N LEU A 239 1.08 5.67 -12.95
CA LEU A 239 1.46 6.32 -11.69
C LEU A 239 0.85 7.73 -11.59
N LYS A 240 0.89 8.50 -12.66
CA LYS A 240 0.26 9.84 -12.74
C LYS A 240 -1.26 9.74 -12.58
N SER A 241 -1.90 8.86 -13.35
CA SER A 241 -3.34 8.65 -13.25
C SER A 241 -3.78 8.23 -11.85
N LEU A 242 -3.01 7.35 -11.19
CA LEU A 242 -3.25 6.93 -9.81
C LEU A 242 -3.19 8.12 -8.85
N ALA A 243 -2.17 8.96 -8.96
CA ALA A 243 -2.00 10.15 -8.12
C ALA A 243 -3.11 11.18 -8.33
N ASP A 244 -3.47 11.45 -9.60
CA ASP A 244 -4.55 12.37 -9.98
C ASP A 244 -5.92 11.94 -9.39
N HIS A 245 -6.10 10.63 -9.14
CA HIS A 245 -7.28 10.06 -8.48
C HIS A 245 -7.12 9.89 -6.95
N GLY A 246 -6.09 10.50 -6.36
CA GLY A 246 -5.84 10.44 -4.91
C GLY A 246 -5.31 9.10 -4.40
N GLY A 247 -4.94 8.17 -5.27
CA GLY A 247 -4.53 6.81 -4.94
C GLY A 247 -3.19 6.68 -4.25
N TYR A 248 -2.76 5.44 -4.01
CA TYR A 248 -1.54 5.08 -3.30
C TYR A 248 -0.71 4.08 -4.09
N PHE A 249 0.61 4.27 -4.12
CA PHE A 249 1.59 3.41 -4.75
C PHE A 249 2.64 2.93 -3.74
N GLY A 250 2.66 1.62 -3.44
CA GLY A 250 3.66 0.97 -2.59
C GLY A 250 4.78 0.38 -3.44
N VAL A 251 6.02 0.75 -3.14
CA VAL A 251 7.21 0.14 -3.76
C VAL A 251 7.54 -1.15 -3.03
N TYR A 252 7.72 -2.25 -3.79
CA TYR A 252 8.00 -3.56 -3.22
C TYR A 252 9.50 -3.86 -3.03
N LEU A 253 9.79 -4.83 -2.17
CA LEU A 253 11.16 -5.29 -1.87
C LEU A 253 11.46 -6.62 -2.58
N MET A 254 11.00 -6.73 -3.82
CA MET A 254 11.09 -7.94 -4.62
C MET A 254 12.25 -7.88 -5.64
N PRO A 255 12.72 -9.03 -6.17
CA PRO A 255 13.80 -9.04 -7.16
C PRO A 255 13.48 -8.28 -8.45
N TYR A 256 12.23 -7.90 -8.67
CA TYR A 256 11.75 -7.18 -9.86
C TYR A 256 12.09 -5.68 -9.86
N VAL A 257 12.84 -5.19 -8.87
CA VAL A 257 13.38 -3.81 -8.85
C VAL A 257 14.60 -3.63 -9.75
N VAL A 258 15.19 -4.74 -10.22
CA VAL A 258 16.38 -4.70 -11.11
C VAL A 258 16.41 -5.91 -12.04
N ALA A 259 17.00 -5.73 -13.22
CA ALA A 259 17.14 -6.79 -14.21
C ALA A 259 18.04 -7.94 -13.71
N SER A 260 17.67 -9.20 -14.06
CA SER A 260 18.53 -10.36 -13.90
C SER A 260 19.79 -10.20 -14.79
N PRO A 261 20.98 -10.65 -14.35
CA PRO A 261 21.29 -11.40 -13.11
C PRO A 261 21.66 -10.52 -11.91
N THR A 262 21.49 -9.20 -11.95
CA THR A 262 21.87 -8.30 -10.87
C THR A 262 21.13 -8.65 -9.57
N VAL A 263 21.86 -8.77 -8.47
CA VAL A 263 21.27 -8.96 -7.14
C VAL A 263 20.61 -7.65 -6.70
N PRO A 264 19.32 -7.67 -6.29
CA PRO A 264 18.66 -6.48 -5.83
C PRO A 264 19.27 -5.97 -4.52
N THR A 265 19.35 -4.64 -4.38
CA THR A 265 19.83 -3.97 -3.18
C THR A 265 18.84 -2.88 -2.76
N ARG A 266 18.98 -2.37 -1.55
CA ARG A 266 18.20 -1.21 -1.08
C ARG A 266 18.33 0.01 -1.98
N GLU A 267 19.49 0.22 -2.63
CA GLU A 267 19.68 1.34 -3.57
C GLU A 267 18.71 1.23 -4.75
N HIS A 268 18.54 0.03 -5.32
CA HIS A 268 17.58 -0.19 -6.39
C HIS A 268 16.13 0.08 -5.92
N VAL A 269 15.77 -0.33 -4.69
CA VAL A 269 14.46 -0.04 -4.11
C VAL A 269 14.26 1.47 -3.96
N LEU A 270 15.25 2.18 -3.43
CA LEU A 270 15.18 3.62 -3.23
C LEU A 270 15.14 4.40 -4.54
N ASP A 271 15.74 3.90 -5.60
CA ASP A 271 15.60 4.49 -6.94
C ASP A 271 14.14 4.42 -7.41
N HIS A 272 13.44 3.30 -7.18
CA HIS A 272 12.01 3.22 -7.43
C HIS A 272 11.18 4.17 -6.55
N VAL A 273 11.51 4.28 -5.26
CA VAL A 273 10.81 5.21 -4.34
C VAL A 273 10.99 6.65 -4.80
N MET A 274 12.22 7.06 -5.10
CA MET A 274 12.50 8.43 -5.56
C MET A 274 11.85 8.73 -6.91
N HIS A 275 11.87 7.77 -7.85
CA HIS A 275 11.17 7.92 -9.12
C HIS A 275 9.65 8.06 -8.91
N ALA A 276 9.06 7.20 -8.08
CA ALA A 276 7.64 7.28 -7.76
C ALA A 276 7.27 8.64 -7.12
N ILE A 277 8.08 9.16 -6.20
CA ILE A 277 7.89 10.49 -5.61
C ILE A 277 7.93 11.58 -6.69
N ASN A 278 8.87 11.49 -7.63
CA ASN A 278 8.98 12.46 -8.73
C ASN A 278 7.78 12.42 -9.68
N VAL A 279 7.17 11.25 -9.88
CA VAL A 279 6.05 11.06 -10.82
C VAL A 279 4.68 11.30 -10.17
N CYS A 280 4.48 10.75 -8.97
CA CYS A 280 3.20 10.80 -8.23
C CYS A 280 3.08 11.99 -7.28
N GLY A 281 4.21 12.59 -6.89
CA GLY A 281 4.27 13.49 -5.74
C GLY A 281 4.39 12.74 -4.41
N VAL A 282 4.82 13.47 -3.37
CA VAL A 282 5.16 12.93 -2.04
C VAL A 282 3.95 12.36 -1.26
N ASP A 283 2.74 12.68 -1.69
CA ASP A 283 1.51 12.31 -0.97
C ASP A 283 0.94 10.94 -1.38
N HIS A 284 1.56 10.26 -2.35
CA HIS A 284 1.01 9.07 -2.98
C HIS A 284 1.90 7.81 -2.86
N VAL A 285 3.09 7.93 -2.30
CA VAL A 285 4.12 6.88 -2.33
C VAL A 285 4.35 6.30 -0.93
N GLY A 286 4.59 5.00 -0.87
CA GLY A 286 5.02 4.29 0.33
C GLY A 286 5.68 2.96 0.01
N ILE A 287 5.68 2.04 0.96
CA ILE A 287 6.32 0.74 0.88
C ILE A 287 5.29 -0.38 1.07
N GLY A 288 5.34 -1.39 0.21
CA GLY A 288 4.62 -2.64 0.38
C GLY A 288 5.57 -3.79 0.08
N SER A 289 6.25 -4.29 1.10
CA SER A 289 7.43 -5.14 0.96
C SER A 289 7.21 -6.39 0.10
N ASP A 290 6.01 -6.93 0.09
CA ASP A 290 5.66 -8.24 -0.48
C ASP A 290 6.54 -9.36 0.14
N GLY A 291 6.98 -9.14 1.37
CA GLY A 291 7.92 -9.96 2.11
C GLY A 291 7.43 -10.32 3.50
N SER A 292 8.37 -10.69 4.37
CA SER A 292 8.10 -11.04 5.77
C SER A 292 8.76 -10.03 6.71
N ILE A 293 8.14 -9.82 7.89
CA ILE A 293 8.79 -9.08 8.99
C ILE A 293 10.03 -9.81 9.49
N GLN A 294 10.00 -11.15 9.48
CA GLN A 294 11.14 -11.94 9.91
C GLN A 294 12.22 -11.97 8.84
N LYS A 295 13.46 -12.13 9.29
CA LYS A 295 14.55 -12.43 8.38
C LYS A 295 14.31 -13.79 7.71
N THR A 296 14.15 -13.78 6.41
CA THR A 296 14.04 -15.00 5.61
C THR A 296 15.44 -15.61 5.40
N VAL A 297 15.64 -16.80 5.93
CA VAL A 297 16.85 -17.60 5.71
C VAL A 297 16.41 -18.94 5.11
N LEU A 298 16.69 -19.13 3.84
CA LEU A 298 16.35 -20.37 3.17
C LEU A 298 17.42 -21.43 3.47
N ASN A 299 17.08 -22.43 4.29
CA ASN A 299 17.89 -23.64 4.43
C ASN A 299 17.81 -24.52 3.16
N ALA A 300 18.51 -25.65 3.13
CA ALA A 300 18.56 -26.53 1.93
C ALA A 300 17.17 -27.06 1.54
N GLU A 301 16.36 -27.44 2.52
CA GLU A 301 14.99 -27.96 2.32
C GLU A 301 14.06 -26.84 1.79
N GLN A 302 14.10 -25.67 2.39
CA GLN A 302 13.32 -24.51 1.96
C GLN A 302 13.71 -24.03 0.56
N LYS A 303 15.02 -24.07 0.21
CA LYS A 303 15.48 -23.80 -1.17
C LYS A 303 14.94 -24.82 -2.16
N ALA A 304 14.90 -26.09 -1.77
CA ALA A 304 14.35 -27.15 -2.62
C ALA A 304 12.83 -26.97 -2.80
N ALA A 305 12.08 -26.68 -1.72
CA ALA A 305 10.65 -26.40 -1.76
C ALA A 305 10.34 -25.17 -2.60
N PHE A 306 11.09 -24.07 -2.43
CA PHE A 306 10.99 -22.87 -3.27
C PHE A 306 11.23 -23.20 -4.75
N GLY A 307 12.27 -23.96 -5.07
CA GLY A 307 12.55 -24.39 -6.45
C GLY A 307 11.42 -25.24 -7.05
N GLN A 308 10.80 -26.13 -6.26
CA GLN A 308 9.63 -26.91 -6.70
C GLN A 308 8.41 -26.02 -6.95
N ASP A 309 8.14 -25.04 -6.08
CA ASP A 309 7.04 -24.10 -6.28
C ASP A 309 7.27 -23.25 -7.54
N ILE A 310 8.46 -22.72 -7.75
CA ILE A 310 8.82 -21.99 -8.98
C ILE A 310 8.60 -22.86 -10.23
N ALA A 311 9.04 -24.12 -10.21
CA ALA A 311 8.82 -25.05 -11.33
C ALA A 311 7.32 -25.29 -11.57
N ARG A 312 6.53 -25.46 -10.50
CA ARG A 312 5.07 -25.59 -10.56
C ARG A 312 4.43 -24.34 -11.16
N ARG A 313 4.78 -23.14 -10.66
CA ARG A 313 4.25 -21.84 -11.13
C ARG A 313 4.60 -21.61 -12.60
N LYS A 314 5.82 -21.93 -13.01
CA LYS A 314 6.24 -21.88 -14.43
C LYS A 314 5.41 -22.81 -15.30
N LYS A 315 5.18 -24.05 -14.86
CA LYS A 315 4.34 -25.03 -15.57
C LYS A 315 2.89 -24.55 -15.72
N LEU A 316 2.36 -23.85 -14.73
CA LEU A 316 1.02 -23.28 -14.74
C LEU A 316 0.92 -21.95 -15.49
N GLY A 317 2.04 -21.38 -15.94
CA GLY A 317 2.08 -20.08 -16.62
C GLY A 317 1.72 -18.89 -15.71
N ILE A 318 1.87 -19.04 -14.39
CA ILE A 318 1.53 -18.00 -13.40
C ILE A 318 2.77 -17.33 -12.79
N GLY A 319 3.96 -17.84 -13.11
CA GLY A 319 5.24 -17.31 -12.61
C GLY A 319 5.68 -16.05 -13.37
N ALA A 320 6.08 -15.02 -12.65
CA ALA A 320 6.63 -13.81 -13.24
C ALA A 320 8.08 -14.02 -13.74
N PRO A 321 8.54 -13.31 -14.76
CA PRO A 321 9.94 -13.35 -15.18
C PRO A 321 10.88 -13.03 -14.01
N GLY A 322 11.93 -13.86 -13.80
CA GLY A 322 12.90 -13.68 -12.71
C GLY A 322 12.38 -14.00 -11.30
N GLU A 323 11.24 -14.68 -11.18
CA GLU A 323 10.70 -15.20 -9.92
C GLU A 323 11.57 -16.31 -9.30
N ASP A 324 12.44 -16.93 -10.10
CA ASP A 324 13.42 -17.93 -9.70
C ASP A 324 14.63 -17.38 -8.93
N ARG A 325 14.72 -16.07 -8.79
CA ARG A 325 15.74 -15.40 -7.98
C ARG A 325 15.35 -15.40 -6.49
N CYS A 326 16.29 -15.00 -5.64
CA CYS A 326 16.04 -14.75 -4.22
C CYS A 326 14.78 -13.86 -4.06
N PRO A 327 13.74 -14.32 -3.32
CA PRO A 327 12.44 -13.63 -3.26
C PRO A 327 12.43 -12.40 -2.33
N TYR A 328 13.58 -11.80 -2.09
CA TYR A 328 13.72 -10.60 -1.24
C TYR A 328 14.95 -9.79 -1.65
N VAL A 329 15.04 -8.58 -1.17
CA VAL A 329 16.21 -7.71 -1.27
C VAL A 329 17.14 -8.01 -0.09
N PRO A 330 18.34 -8.58 -0.30
CA PRO A 330 19.17 -9.15 0.77
C PRO A 330 19.52 -8.19 1.92
N ASP A 331 19.75 -6.92 1.62
CA ASP A 331 20.11 -5.89 2.60
C ASP A 331 18.88 -5.14 3.18
N LEU A 332 17.67 -5.61 2.86
CA LEU A 332 16.40 -5.24 3.48
C LEU A 332 15.65 -6.46 4.03
N ASN A 333 16.33 -7.59 4.18
CA ASN A 333 15.74 -8.84 4.66
C ASN A 333 15.87 -8.95 6.19
N GLY A 334 15.02 -8.26 6.90
CA GLY A 334 15.00 -8.26 8.36
C GLY A 334 13.87 -7.40 8.94
N PRO A 335 13.62 -7.46 10.24
CA PRO A 335 12.54 -6.71 10.89
C PRO A 335 12.74 -5.19 10.83
N ASP A 336 13.94 -4.72 10.60
CA ASP A 336 14.34 -3.32 10.56
C ASP A 336 14.26 -2.68 9.16
N HIS A 337 13.76 -3.40 8.15
CA HIS A 337 13.76 -2.93 6.75
C HIS A 337 13.10 -1.56 6.56
N MET A 338 12.01 -1.26 7.26
CA MET A 338 11.34 0.04 7.18
C MET A 338 12.17 1.17 7.83
N GLU A 339 12.87 0.89 8.94
CA GLU A 339 13.77 1.87 9.57
C GLU A 339 15.01 2.12 8.71
N VAL A 340 15.56 1.08 8.08
CA VAL A 340 16.65 1.21 7.11
C VAL A 340 16.23 2.09 5.93
N ILE A 341 15.03 1.88 5.37
CA ILE A 341 14.49 2.73 4.30
C ILE A 341 14.36 4.19 4.75
N ALA A 342 13.85 4.43 5.97
CA ALA A 342 13.77 5.78 6.52
C ALA A 342 15.14 6.46 6.62
N ALA A 343 16.14 5.73 7.10
CA ALA A 343 17.52 6.22 7.20
C ALA A 343 18.13 6.56 5.82
N GLU A 344 17.89 5.70 4.83
CA GLU A 344 18.41 5.93 3.48
C GLU A 344 17.68 7.09 2.77
N LEU A 345 16.37 7.26 2.98
CA LEU A 345 15.65 8.45 2.48
C LEU A 345 16.21 9.74 3.07
N ALA A 346 16.54 9.75 4.37
CA ALA A 346 17.19 10.89 5.00
C ALA A 346 18.57 11.17 4.42
N LYS A 347 19.40 10.15 4.16
CA LYS A 347 20.71 10.30 3.47
C LYS A 347 20.55 10.86 2.07
N ARG A 348 19.45 10.56 1.37
CA ARG A 348 19.09 11.14 0.05
C ARG A 348 18.47 12.53 0.16
N GLY A 349 18.48 13.15 1.35
CA GLY A 349 18.04 14.52 1.59
C GLY A 349 16.53 14.70 1.73
N GLN A 350 15.75 13.62 1.93
CA GLN A 350 14.34 13.75 2.11
C GLN A 350 14.00 14.35 3.48
N PRO A 351 13.10 15.37 3.53
CA PRO A 351 12.66 15.95 4.79
C PRO A 351 11.91 14.94 5.66
N ALA A 352 11.95 15.10 6.99
CA ALA A 352 11.26 14.25 7.96
C ALA A 352 9.77 14.03 7.60
N ALA A 353 9.07 15.09 7.20
CA ALA A 353 7.66 15.01 6.81
C ALA A 353 7.42 14.12 5.56
N VAL A 354 8.36 14.06 4.62
CA VAL A 354 8.28 13.17 3.46
C VAL A 354 8.55 11.72 3.88
N ILE A 355 9.53 11.51 4.77
CA ILE A 355 9.84 10.18 5.29
C ILE A 355 8.62 9.61 6.04
N GLU A 356 7.97 10.39 6.91
CA GLU A 356 6.74 9.96 7.61
C GLU A 356 5.61 9.60 6.64
N LYS A 357 5.45 10.35 5.55
CA LYS A 357 4.48 10.04 4.50
C LYS A 357 4.76 8.70 3.84
N VAL A 358 6.00 8.45 3.43
CA VAL A 358 6.42 7.20 2.80
C VAL A 358 6.32 6.03 3.77
N LEU A 359 6.64 6.21 5.04
CA LEU A 359 6.57 5.16 6.06
C LEU A 359 5.15 4.65 6.31
N GLY A 360 4.11 5.48 6.12
CA GLY A 360 2.75 4.98 6.35
C GLY A 360 1.65 6.03 6.32
N ALA A 361 1.94 7.32 6.52
CA ALA A 361 0.90 8.34 6.59
C ALA A 361 0.11 8.45 5.28
N ASN A 362 0.74 8.24 4.11
CA ASN A 362 0.06 8.21 2.81
C ASN A 362 -0.93 7.04 2.71
N PHE A 363 -0.50 5.84 3.09
CA PHE A 363 -1.40 4.68 3.09
C PHE A 363 -2.56 4.88 4.06
N GLN A 364 -2.26 5.35 5.28
CA GLN A 364 -3.30 5.65 6.28
C GLN A 364 -4.32 6.66 5.78
N ARG A 365 -3.89 7.73 5.11
CA ARG A 365 -4.77 8.72 4.50
C ARG A 365 -5.71 8.07 3.50
N VAL A 366 -5.15 7.35 2.53
CA VAL A 366 -5.92 6.78 1.41
C VAL A 366 -6.94 5.77 1.91
N ILE A 367 -6.58 4.86 2.83
CA ILE A 367 -7.57 3.93 3.38
C ILE A 367 -8.62 4.64 4.23
N GLY A 368 -8.29 5.74 4.91
CA GLY A 368 -9.25 6.58 5.63
C GLY A 368 -10.29 7.21 4.69
N GLU A 369 -9.87 7.70 3.54
CA GLU A 369 -10.76 8.24 2.50
C GLU A 369 -11.68 7.16 1.91
N ILE A 370 -11.17 5.92 1.76
CA ILE A 370 -11.95 4.80 1.21
C ILE A 370 -12.94 4.26 2.23
N TRP A 371 -12.48 4.01 3.46
CA TRP A 371 -13.29 3.33 4.50
C TRP A 371 -14.27 4.28 5.18
N GLY A 372 -13.98 5.60 5.17
CA GLY A 372 -14.65 6.58 6.02
C GLY A 372 -14.04 6.62 7.43
N THR A 373 -14.38 7.66 8.17
CA THR A 373 -13.83 7.95 9.52
C THR A 373 -14.53 7.20 10.66
N GLY A 374 -15.35 6.18 10.33
CA GLY A 374 -16.15 5.43 11.30
C GLY A 374 -15.40 4.35 12.09
#